data_36f4e485def717913828bf71fad6da28
#
_entry.id   36f4e485def717913828bf71fad6da28
#
_cell.length_a   1.000
_cell.length_b   1.000
_cell.length_c   1.000
_cell.angle_alpha   90.00
_cell.angle_beta   90.00
_cell.angle_gamma   90.00
#
_symmetry.space_group_name_H-M   'P 1'
#
loop_
_entity.id
_entity.type
_entity.pdbx_description
1 polymer ?
#
loop_
_entity_poly.entity_id
_entity_poly.type
_entity_poly.pdbx_seq_one_letter_code
_entity_poly.pdbx_strand_id
1 'polypeptide(L)'
;MIQVGKLFAGRYRILKAIGRGGMADVYLANDLILDNEEVAIKVLRTNYQTDQVAVARFQREARAMAELSHPNIVAIRDIGEEDGQQFLAMEYVDGSDLKKYIQDHAPLSNQDVVRIMGEVLSAMTLAHQKGIIHRDLKPQNVLLTKDGTAKVTDFGIAVAFAETSLTQTNSMLGSVHYLSPEQARGSKATIQSDIYAMGIMLFEMLTGHIPYDGDSAVTIALQHFQKPLPSILAENHNVPQALENVVIRATAKKLENRYHSTLEMSRDLVTSLHPSHSRDAKVVFDDMTDTKTLPKVDPVPSATLEKKAAAQPSEPTPTQSKHPRKKPSPAKKKKNLFSTLLKVFLGLVFIGIIIFAYLVFTNPDNAQVPNVVGQELSTAQTKLESAGFKVGDVKEVEDDSVDKGKVIKTDPTAGTTRKEGTSIDVYVSSGDKGFTLKDYKGKNYKDAVKDLTSNYGVSEDQIDIQNVEDDSADEGEILSQSPGKNKTFNPKDSKAKIKFRVATPKTITMPDVTGLTVSTAVQTLNRKDISSSNIEYHD
;
A
#
# COMPACT_ATOMS: atom_id res chain seq x y z
N MET A 1 -8.24 -2.28 32.97
CA MET A 1 -6.85 -1.79 32.78
C MET A 1 -5.91 -2.79 33.43
N ILE A 2 -4.96 -3.34 32.69
CA ILE A 2 -4.00 -4.33 33.18
C ILE A 2 -3.09 -3.69 34.26
N GLN A 3 -2.93 -4.37 35.37
CA GLN A 3 -2.12 -3.89 36.51
C GLN A 3 -1.02 -4.92 36.80
N VAL A 4 0.19 -4.41 37.03
CA VAL A 4 1.33 -5.22 37.48
C VAL A 4 1.01 -5.90 38.80
N GLY A 5 1.37 -7.16 38.96
CA GLY A 5 1.13 -8.01 40.11
C GLY A 5 -0.25 -8.69 40.15
N LYS A 6 -1.20 -8.30 39.28
CA LYS A 6 -2.53 -8.89 39.22
C LYS A 6 -2.62 -10.05 38.25
N LEU A 7 -3.60 -10.91 38.50
CA LEU A 7 -3.97 -11.99 37.60
C LEU A 7 -4.80 -11.44 36.42
N PHE A 8 -4.45 -11.84 35.24
CA PHE A 8 -5.13 -11.51 33.98
C PHE A 8 -5.64 -12.79 33.33
N ALA A 9 -6.85 -12.76 32.79
CA ALA A 9 -7.54 -13.90 32.19
C ALA A 9 -7.55 -15.17 33.07
N GLY A 10 -7.61 -15.00 34.40
CA GLY A 10 -7.60 -16.10 35.37
C GLY A 10 -6.33 -16.97 35.35
N ARG A 11 -5.33 -16.66 34.54
CA ARG A 11 -4.16 -17.50 34.26
C ARG A 11 -2.81 -16.77 34.35
N TYR A 12 -2.72 -15.55 33.85
CA TYR A 12 -1.45 -14.87 33.64
C TYR A 12 -1.18 -13.85 34.76
N ARG A 13 -0.12 -14.03 35.53
CA ARG A 13 0.30 -13.04 36.55
C ARG A 13 1.22 -12.01 35.90
N ILE A 14 0.75 -10.80 35.71
CA ILE A 14 1.48 -9.71 35.05
C ILE A 14 2.68 -9.29 35.89
N LEU A 15 3.87 -9.32 35.34
CA LEU A 15 5.13 -8.92 35.99
C LEU A 15 5.51 -7.47 35.69
N LYS A 16 5.55 -7.10 34.41
CA LYS A 16 5.91 -5.73 33.95
C LYS A 16 5.44 -5.51 32.52
N ALA A 17 5.32 -4.24 32.13
CA ALA A 17 5.20 -3.89 30.71
C ALA A 17 6.57 -4.00 30.03
N ILE A 18 6.63 -4.63 28.85
CA ILE A 18 7.86 -4.84 28.07
C ILE A 18 7.83 -4.18 26.69
N GLY A 19 6.63 -3.79 26.21
CA GLY A 19 6.48 -3.09 24.93
C GLY A 19 5.22 -2.23 24.92
N ARG A 20 5.28 -1.12 24.15
CA ARG A 20 4.14 -0.25 23.93
C ARG A 20 4.05 0.11 22.46
N GLY A 21 3.07 -0.48 21.79
CA GLY A 21 2.82 -0.26 20.36
C GLY A 21 1.68 0.71 20.09
N GLY A 22 1.42 0.98 18.83
CA GLY A 22 0.31 1.84 18.39
C GLY A 22 -1.06 1.26 18.77
N MET A 23 -1.28 -0.05 18.50
CA MET A 23 -2.56 -0.73 18.71
C MET A 23 -2.60 -1.64 19.94
N ALA A 24 -1.45 -2.14 20.39
CA ALA A 24 -1.36 -3.12 21.47
C ALA A 24 -0.21 -2.80 22.42
N ASP A 25 -0.38 -3.12 23.68
CA ASP A 25 0.67 -3.09 24.70
C ASP A 25 1.11 -4.54 25.00
N VAL A 26 2.40 -4.74 25.30
CA VAL A 26 2.97 -6.07 25.58
C VAL A 26 3.47 -6.12 27.02
N TYR A 27 3.09 -7.18 27.73
CA TYR A 27 3.44 -7.41 29.13
C TYR A 27 4.21 -8.74 29.28
N LEU A 28 5.20 -8.76 30.13
CA LEU A 28 5.75 -10.00 30.65
C LEU A 28 4.83 -10.52 31.74
N ALA A 29 4.52 -11.80 31.72
CA ALA A 29 3.69 -12.47 32.71
C ALA A 29 4.20 -13.88 33.00
N ASN A 30 3.83 -14.44 34.16
CA ASN A 30 3.97 -15.86 34.46
C ASN A 30 2.65 -16.58 34.13
N ASP A 31 2.73 -17.67 33.38
CA ASP A 31 1.62 -18.57 33.12
C ASP A 31 1.47 -19.55 34.29
N LEU A 32 0.44 -19.36 35.12
CA LEU A 32 0.22 -20.17 36.32
C LEU A 32 -0.20 -21.63 36.03
N ILE A 33 -0.62 -21.92 34.80
CA ILE A 33 -0.98 -23.30 34.37
C ILE A 33 0.27 -24.03 33.85
N LEU A 34 1.23 -23.32 33.29
CA LEU A 34 2.49 -23.90 32.78
C LEU A 34 3.65 -23.61 33.75
N ASP A 35 3.56 -24.09 34.99
CA ASP A 35 4.61 -24.06 36.01
C ASP A 35 5.31 -22.71 36.20
N ASN A 36 4.56 -21.59 36.04
CA ASN A 36 5.05 -20.22 36.05
C ASN A 36 6.04 -19.89 34.90
N GLU A 37 5.95 -20.59 33.74
CA GLU A 37 6.72 -20.21 32.56
C GLU A 37 6.49 -18.73 32.21
N GLU A 38 7.57 -18.01 31.89
CA GLU A 38 7.49 -16.62 31.43
C GLU A 38 6.90 -16.56 30.03
N VAL A 39 5.86 -15.74 29.84
CA VAL A 39 5.17 -15.51 28.57
C VAL A 39 5.02 -14.02 28.28
N ALA A 40 4.99 -13.66 27.02
CA ALA A 40 4.65 -12.30 26.60
C ALA A 40 3.16 -12.22 26.27
N ILE A 41 2.45 -11.29 26.90
CA ILE A 41 1.02 -11.05 26.68
C ILE A 41 0.85 -9.77 25.91
N LYS A 42 0.48 -9.88 24.62
CA LYS A 42 0.14 -8.75 23.75
C LYS A 42 -1.35 -8.48 23.84
N VAL A 43 -1.73 -7.27 24.26
CA VAL A 43 -3.12 -6.91 24.55
C VAL A 43 -3.54 -5.73 23.71
N LEU A 44 -4.69 -5.86 23.04
CA LEU A 44 -5.27 -4.78 22.25
C LEU A 44 -5.67 -3.63 23.18
N ARG A 45 -5.22 -2.40 22.86
CA ARG A 45 -5.46 -1.22 23.69
C ARG A 45 -6.93 -0.87 23.73
N THR A 46 -7.38 -0.32 24.87
CA THR A 46 -8.79 -0.04 25.19
C THR A 46 -9.50 0.83 24.14
N ASN A 47 -8.78 1.77 23.51
CA ASN A 47 -9.35 2.64 22.47
C ASN A 47 -9.65 1.92 21.14
N TYR A 48 -9.18 0.68 20.98
CA TYR A 48 -9.46 -0.16 19.79
C TYR A 48 -10.43 -1.32 20.08
N GLN A 49 -10.86 -1.52 21.32
CA GLN A 49 -11.74 -2.64 21.68
C GLN A 49 -13.13 -2.55 21.06
N THR A 50 -13.64 -1.34 20.84
CA THR A 50 -14.92 -1.08 20.19
C THR A 50 -14.81 -1.00 18.66
N ASP A 51 -13.59 -0.94 18.12
CA ASP A 51 -13.33 -0.95 16.68
C ASP A 51 -13.30 -2.40 16.18
N GLN A 52 -14.42 -2.85 15.61
CA GLN A 52 -14.55 -4.20 15.06
C GLN A 52 -13.49 -4.55 14.00
N VAL A 53 -13.03 -3.54 13.25
CA VAL A 53 -11.98 -3.74 12.25
C VAL A 53 -10.64 -4.00 12.92
N ALA A 54 -10.30 -3.25 13.98
CA ALA A 54 -9.08 -3.45 14.76
C ALA A 54 -9.08 -4.81 15.47
N VAL A 55 -10.21 -5.19 16.10
CA VAL A 55 -10.40 -6.50 16.74
C VAL A 55 -10.23 -7.64 15.74
N ALA A 56 -10.94 -7.57 14.60
CA ALA A 56 -10.83 -8.60 13.56
C ALA A 56 -9.41 -8.73 12.98
N ARG A 57 -8.66 -7.62 12.87
CA ARG A 57 -7.25 -7.62 12.46
C ARG A 57 -6.38 -8.33 13.49
N PHE A 58 -6.49 -7.96 14.75
CA PHE A 58 -5.74 -8.56 15.85
C PHE A 58 -5.96 -10.08 15.91
N GLN A 59 -7.22 -10.54 15.82
CA GLN A 59 -7.56 -11.95 15.81
C GLN A 59 -7.02 -12.69 14.57
N ARG A 60 -7.03 -12.04 13.40
CA ARG A 60 -6.51 -12.64 12.16
C ARG A 60 -4.99 -12.80 12.21
N GLU A 61 -4.28 -11.79 12.73
CA GLU A 61 -2.83 -11.84 12.99
C GLU A 61 -2.51 -13.01 13.92
N ALA A 62 -3.20 -13.08 15.05
CA ALA A 62 -3.02 -14.15 16.02
C ALA A 62 -3.22 -15.54 15.42
N ARG A 63 -4.30 -15.75 14.64
CA ARG A 63 -4.57 -17.04 13.98
C ARG A 63 -3.49 -17.42 12.96
N ALA A 64 -3.06 -16.46 12.13
CA ALA A 64 -2.02 -16.70 11.13
C ALA A 64 -0.69 -17.08 11.79
N MET A 65 -0.32 -16.40 12.89
CA MET A 65 0.88 -16.75 13.65
C MET A 65 0.76 -18.12 14.31
N ALA A 66 -0.41 -18.51 14.82
CA ALA A 66 -0.64 -19.80 15.45
C ALA A 66 -0.46 -20.99 14.50
N GLU A 67 -0.57 -20.78 13.17
CA GLU A 67 -0.30 -21.79 12.15
C GLU A 67 1.21 -21.99 11.87
N LEU A 68 2.06 -21.09 12.38
CA LEU A 68 3.49 -21.08 12.14
C LEU A 68 4.24 -21.70 13.33
N SER A 69 4.80 -22.89 13.14
CA SER A 69 5.68 -23.54 14.11
C SER A 69 7.09 -23.65 13.54
N HIS A 70 8.02 -22.82 14.03
CA HIS A 70 9.40 -22.74 13.54
C HIS A 70 10.33 -22.20 14.65
N PRO A 71 11.57 -22.69 14.79
CA PRO A 71 12.50 -22.22 15.82
C PRO A 71 12.80 -20.70 15.71
N ASN A 72 12.75 -20.15 14.52
CA ASN A 72 12.99 -18.73 14.25
C ASN A 72 11.70 -17.90 14.10
N ILE A 73 10.56 -18.37 14.61
CA ILE A 73 9.30 -17.63 14.72
C ILE A 73 8.87 -17.66 16.18
N VAL A 74 8.42 -16.53 16.70
CA VAL A 74 7.86 -16.45 18.06
C VAL A 74 6.59 -17.29 18.13
N ALA A 75 6.58 -18.30 19.01
CA ALA A 75 5.47 -19.23 19.12
C ALA A 75 4.26 -18.59 19.82
N ILE A 76 3.07 -18.81 19.27
CA ILE A 76 1.82 -18.47 19.94
C ILE A 76 1.44 -19.56 20.92
N ARG A 77 1.13 -19.19 22.15
CA ARG A 77 0.72 -20.09 23.23
C ARG A 77 -0.79 -20.14 23.40
N ASP A 78 -1.44 -18.96 23.33
CA ASP A 78 -2.88 -18.85 23.52
C ASP A 78 -3.44 -17.57 22.88
N ILE A 79 -4.74 -17.58 22.56
CA ILE A 79 -5.49 -16.44 22.02
C ILE A 79 -6.78 -16.36 22.83
N GLY A 80 -7.06 -15.22 23.44
CA GLY A 80 -8.23 -15.09 24.29
C GLY A 80 -8.79 -13.67 24.37
N GLU A 81 -9.84 -13.60 25.19
CA GLU A 81 -10.53 -12.36 25.52
C GLU A 81 -10.81 -12.31 27.03
N GLU A 82 -10.54 -11.19 27.66
CA GLU A 82 -10.84 -10.93 29.06
C GLU A 82 -11.52 -9.56 29.21
N ASP A 83 -12.74 -9.52 29.73
CA ASP A 83 -13.56 -8.31 29.90
C ASP A 83 -13.67 -7.49 28.58
N GLY A 84 -13.87 -8.15 27.43
CA GLY A 84 -13.90 -7.51 26.12
C GLY A 84 -12.53 -7.14 25.57
N GLN A 85 -11.45 -7.43 26.28
CA GLN A 85 -10.09 -7.09 25.91
C GLN A 85 -9.42 -8.28 25.22
N GLN A 86 -9.15 -8.14 23.93
CA GLN A 86 -8.47 -9.17 23.14
C GLN A 86 -7.01 -9.28 23.53
N PHE A 87 -6.51 -10.49 23.72
CA PHE A 87 -5.10 -10.74 24.00
C PHE A 87 -4.53 -11.93 23.25
N LEU A 88 -3.20 -11.94 23.17
CA LEU A 88 -2.40 -12.99 22.57
C LEU A 88 -1.27 -13.33 23.55
N ALA A 89 -1.24 -14.57 24.03
CA ALA A 89 -0.11 -15.11 24.80
C ALA A 89 0.89 -15.75 23.85
N MET A 90 2.15 -15.38 23.97
CA MET A 90 3.21 -15.87 23.09
C MET A 90 4.49 -16.16 23.88
N GLU A 91 5.39 -16.87 23.27
CA GLU A 91 6.75 -17.12 23.78
C GLU A 91 7.39 -15.80 24.20
N TYR A 92 7.94 -15.77 25.42
CA TYR A 92 8.78 -14.65 25.82
C TYR A 92 10.20 -14.86 25.32
N VAL A 93 10.73 -13.93 24.56
CA VAL A 93 12.10 -13.94 24.08
C VAL A 93 12.93 -13.01 25.01
N ASP A 94 13.75 -13.63 25.85
CA ASP A 94 14.64 -12.91 26.74
C ASP A 94 15.88 -12.42 26.00
N GLY A 95 15.82 -11.18 25.50
CA GLY A 95 16.86 -10.59 24.66
C GLY A 95 16.54 -9.17 24.24
N SER A 96 16.92 -8.80 23.02
CA SER A 96 16.64 -7.48 22.44
C SER A 96 16.06 -7.62 21.04
N ASP A 97 15.43 -6.57 20.52
CA ASP A 97 15.13 -6.53 19.09
C ASP A 97 16.40 -6.25 18.25
N LEU A 98 16.36 -6.65 16.98
CA LEU A 98 17.48 -6.49 16.05
C LEU A 98 17.81 -5.01 15.79
N LYS A 99 16.82 -4.10 15.88
CA LYS A 99 17.07 -2.66 15.71
C LYS A 99 18.01 -2.12 16.80
N LYS A 100 17.72 -2.47 18.05
CA LYS A 100 18.57 -2.13 19.18
C LYS A 100 19.95 -2.78 19.05
N TYR A 101 20.00 -4.05 18.64
CA TYR A 101 21.26 -4.75 18.43
C TYR A 101 22.13 -4.08 17.36
N ILE A 102 21.51 -3.65 16.22
CA ILE A 102 22.22 -2.87 15.19
C ILE A 102 22.72 -1.55 15.76
N GLN A 103 21.91 -0.79 16.49
CA GLN A 103 22.31 0.48 17.09
C GLN A 103 23.50 0.35 18.04
N ASP A 104 23.58 -0.75 18.78
CA ASP A 104 24.62 -0.98 19.78
C ASP A 104 25.93 -1.56 19.16
N HIS A 105 25.88 -2.24 17.98
CA HIS A 105 26.99 -3.05 17.47
C HIS A 105 27.35 -2.80 15.99
N ALA A 106 26.55 -2.04 15.23
CA ALA A 106 26.81 -1.86 13.80
C ALA A 106 28.08 -1.03 13.49
N PRO A 107 28.71 -1.28 12.33
CA PRO A 107 28.35 -2.32 11.36
C PRO A 107 28.64 -3.73 11.87
N LEU A 108 27.68 -4.65 11.64
CA LEU A 108 27.83 -6.04 12.12
C LEU A 108 28.85 -6.80 11.29
N SER A 109 29.44 -7.86 11.87
CA SER A 109 30.32 -8.75 11.11
C SER A 109 29.55 -9.47 9.98
N ASN A 110 30.23 -9.71 8.83
CA ASN A 110 29.61 -10.42 7.71
C ASN A 110 29.04 -11.78 8.12
N GLN A 111 29.71 -12.48 9.04
CA GLN A 111 29.25 -13.77 9.56
C GLN A 111 27.96 -13.63 10.35
N ASP A 112 27.86 -12.65 11.24
CA ASP A 112 26.63 -12.40 12.02
C ASP A 112 25.49 -11.98 11.12
N VAL A 113 25.74 -11.12 10.12
CA VAL A 113 24.73 -10.70 9.14
C VAL A 113 24.17 -11.91 8.37
N VAL A 114 25.06 -12.78 7.86
CA VAL A 114 24.64 -13.98 7.10
C VAL A 114 23.88 -14.95 8.02
N ARG A 115 24.34 -15.15 9.27
CA ARG A 115 23.66 -16.02 10.24
C ARG A 115 22.26 -15.48 10.59
N ILE A 116 22.17 -14.26 11.07
CA ILE A 116 20.89 -13.64 11.49
C ILE A 116 19.90 -13.62 10.34
N MET A 117 20.32 -13.15 9.16
CA MET A 117 19.43 -13.09 8.00
C MET A 117 19.09 -14.49 7.48
N GLY A 118 19.98 -15.47 7.58
CA GLY A 118 19.71 -16.86 7.25
C GLY A 118 18.58 -17.44 8.10
N GLU A 119 18.57 -17.16 9.40
CA GLU A 119 17.50 -17.54 10.34
C GLU A 119 16.18 -16.86 10.02
N VAL A 120 16.21 -15.54 9.70
CA VAL A 120 15.02 -14.79 9.26
C VAL A 120 14.48 -15.34 7.94
N LEU A 121 15.34 -15.66 6.97
CA LEU A 121 14.93 -16.25 5.69
C LEU A 121 14.34 -17.66 5.87
N SER A 122 14.84 -18.44 6.82
CA SER A 122 14.27 -19.74 7.19
C SER A 122 12.84 -19.60 7.71
N ALA A 123 12.63 -18.68 8.66
CA ALA A 123 11.31 -18.34 9.19
C ALA A 123 10.34 -17.89 8.08
N MET A 124 10.79 -16.95 7.25
CA MET A 124 9.98 -16.40 6.17
C MET A 124 9.69 -17.42 5.06
N THR A 125 10.57 -18.39 4.84
CA THR A 125 10.32 -19.48 3.89
C THR A 125 9.13 -20.32 4.33
N LEU A 126 9.03 -20.68 5.61
CA LEU A 126 7.85 -21.38 6.13
C LEU A 126 6.59 -20.53 6.02
N ALA A 127 6.65 -19.25 6.41
CA ALA A 127 5.49 -18.36 6.33
C ALA A 127 4.96 -18.23 4.89
N HIS A 128 5.85 -18.01 3.92
CA HIS A 128 5.49 -17.90 2.51
C HIS A 128 4.94 -19.20 1.93
N GLN A 129 5.45 -20.38 2.34
CA GLN A 129 4.90 -21.69 1.96
C GLN A 129 3.47 -21.88 2.47
N LYS A 130 3.14 -21.31 3.63
CA LYS A 130 1.78 -21.27 4.19
C LYS A 130 0.90 -20.17 3.59
N GLY A 131 1.40 -19.39 2.62
CA GLY A 131 0.69 -18.26 2.02
C GLY A 131 0.61 -17.01 2.91
N ILE A 132 1.40 -16.97 3.98
CA ILE A 132 1.43 -15.84 4.92
C ILE A 132 2.56 -14.89 4.52
N ILE A 133 2.20 -13.64 4.23
CA ILE A 133 3.11 -12.54 3.91
C ILE A 133 3.21 -11.65 5.15
N HIS A 134 4.41 -11.27 5.54
CA HIS A 134 4.63 -10.48 6.77
C HIS A 134 4.18 -9.03 6.63
N ARG A 135 4.47 -8.36 5.51
CA ARG A 135 4.05 -6.99 5.14
C ARG A 135 4.68 -5.83 5.92
N ASP A 136 5.13 -6.05 7.13
CA ASP A 136 5.79 -5.05 8.00
C ASP A 136 7.10 -5.61 8.57
N LEU A 137 7.91 -6.28 7.73
CA LEU A 137 9.19 -6.82 8.14
C LEU A 137 10.20 -5.69 8.33
N LYS A 138 10.78 -5.64 9.53
CA LYS A 138 11.75 -4.61 9.96
C LYS A 138 12.54 -5.11 11.16
N PRO A 139 13.69 -4.52 11.51
CA PRO A 139 14.53 -5.00 12.61
C PRO A 139 13.81 -5.03 13.98
N GLN A 140 12.84 -4.14 14.23
CA GLN A 140 12.05 -4.14 15.47
C GLN A 140 11.18 -5.42 15.61
N ASN A 141 10.82 -6.05 14.48
CA ASN A 141 10.01 -7.26 14.44
C ASN A 141 10.85 -8.55 14.33
N VAL A 142 12.15 -8.44 14.58
CA VAL A 142 13.08 -9.58 14.74
C VAL A 142 13.69 -9.49 16.12
N LEU A 143 13.39 -10.46 16.97
CA LEU A 143 13.94 -10.56 18.32
C LEU A 143 15.19 -11.45 18.30
N LEU A 144 16.20 -11.08 19.07
CA LEU A 144 17.41 -11.88 19.29
C LEU A 144 17.38 -12.38 20.72
N THR A 145 17.50 -13.68 20.89
CA THR A 145 17.69 -14.33 22.19
C THR A 145 19.09 -13.99 22.77
N LYS A 146 19.36 -14.29 24.02
CA LYS A 146 20.66 -14.06 24.66
C LYS A 146 21.81 -14.83 23.98
N ASP A 147 21.53 -15.98 23.38
CA ASP A 147 22.48 -16.77 22.58
C ASP A 147 22.59 -16.28 21.12
N GLY A 148 21.86 -15.21 20.76
CA GLY A 148 21.91 -14.57 19.45
C GLY A 148 21.03 -15.21 18.39
N THR A 149 20.13 -16.15 18.72
CA THR A 149 19.17 -16.76 17.79
C THR A 149 18.09 -15.73 17.41
N ALA A 150 17.83 -15.57 16.11
CA ALA A 150 16.81 -14.65 15.62
C ALA A 150 15.42 -15.31 15.59
N LYS A 151 14.41 -14.56 16.03
CA LYS A 151 13.01 -14.95 15.99
C LYS A 151 12.15 -13.84 15.41
N VAL A 152 11.43 -14.14 14.33
CA VAL A 152 10.49 -13.22 13.69
C VAL A 152 9.20 -13.16 14.50
N THR A 153 8.67 -11.95 14.70
CA THR A 153 7.41 -11.70 15.43
C THR A 153 6.56 -10.70 14.68
N ASP A 154 5.32 -10.47 15.12
CA ASP A 154 4.43 -9.41 14.65
C ASP A 154 4.17 -9.44 13.13
N PHE A 155 3.69 -10.58 12.61
CA PHE A 155 3.29 -10.69 11.21
C PHE A 155 2.19 -9.67 10.88
N GLY A 156 2.55 -8.64 10.11
CA GLY A 156 1.77 -7.41 9.88
C GLY A 156 0.53 -7.59 9.01
N ILE A 157 -0.35 -8.53 9.35
CA ILE A 157 -1.66 -8.68 8.69
C ILE A 157 -2.52 -7.41 8.86
N ALA A 158 -2.19 -6.60 9.88
CA ALA A 158 -2.83 -5.33 10.16
C ALA A 158 -2.56 -4.21 9.13
N VAL A 159 -1.46 -4.28 8.38
CA VAL A 159 -1.03 -3.22 7.43
C VAL A 159 -1.81 -3.26 6.11
N ALA A 160 -2.57 -4.33 5.82
CA ALA A 160 -3.26 -4.53 4.55
C ALA A 160 -4.35 -3.48 4.21
N PHE A 161 -4.68 -2.56 5.12
CA PHE A 161 -5.71 -1.54 4.91
C PHE A 161 -5.25 -0.10 5.20
N ALA A 162 -3.97 0.12 5.48
CA ALA A 162 -3.39 1.46 5.44
C ALA A 162 -3.06 1.91 4.01
N GLU A 163 -3.62 1.23 3.00
CA GLU A 163 -3.39 1.50 1.57
C GLU A 163 -3.89 2.89 1.11
N THR A 164 -4.50 3.69 2.00
CA THR A 164 -5.00 5.02 1.64
C THR A 164 -4.42 6.18 2.44
N SER A 165 -3.48 5.98 3.36
CA SER A 165 -2.99 7.10 4.20
C SER A 165 -1.53 6.95 4.61
N LEU A 166 -0.58 7.17 3.70
CA LEU A 166 0.82 7.50 4.04
C LEU A 166 0.92 8.78 4.93
N THR A 167 -0.22 9.39 5.27
CA THR A 167 -0.30 10.68 5.98
C THR A 167 -0.79 10.60 7.43
N GLN A 168 -1.15 9.42 7.96
CA GLN A 168 -1.68 9.32 9.33
C GLN A 168 -0.74 8.60 10.28
N THR A 169 -0.24 9.37 11.22
CA THR A 169 0.44 9.09 12.51
C THR A 169 1.96 8.89 12.48
N ASN A 170 2.64 9.59 13.41
CA ASN A 170 4.07 9.48 13.72
C ASN A 170 4.53 8.04 14.06
N SER A 171 3.63 7.11 14.37
CA SER A 171 3.93 5.71 14.61
C SER A 171 4.24 4.92 13.32
N MET A 172 3.81 5.41 12.14
CA MET A 172 4.15 4.79 10.84
C MET A 172 5.53 5.21 10.30
N LEU A 173 6.14 6.27 10.87
CA LEU A 173 7.41 6.80 10.37
C LEU A 173 8.53 5.72 10.38
N GLY A 174 8.54 4.85 11.39
CA GLY A 174 9.52 3.77 11.49
C GLY A 174 9.38 2.66 10.45
N SER A 175 8.16 2.32 10.04
CA SER A 175 7.90 1.22 9.08
C SER A 175 8.17 1.63 7.62
N VAL A 176 8.05 2.91 7.32
CA VAL A 176 8.22 3.44 5.95
C VAL A 176 9.64 3.22 5.40
N HIS A 177 10.65 3.12 6.26
CA HIS A 177 12.05 2.90 5.87
C HIS A 177 12.33 1.52 5.24
N TYR A 178 11.43 0.55 5.40
CA TYR A 178 11.56 -0.82 4.87
C TYR A 178 10.48 -1.14 3.82
N LEU A 179 9.69 -0.14 3.45
CA LEU A 179 8.56 -0.28 2.54
C LEU A 179 9.04 -0.60 1.12
N SER A 180 8.45 -1.61 0.48
CA SER A 180 8.80 -1.93 -0.91
C SER A 180 8.24 -0.90 -1.90
N PRO A 181 8.86 -0.76 -3.10
CA PRO A 181 8.40 0.16 -4.13
C PRO A 181 6.92 -0.03 -4.52
N GLU A 182 6.45 -1.27 -4.59
CA GLU A 182 5.05 -1.60 -4.89
C GLU A 182 4.11 -1.18 -3.75
N GLN A 183 4.50 -1.38 -2.49
CA GLN A 183 3.73 -0.91 -1.35
C GLN A 183 3.68 0.62 -1.28
N ALA A 184 4.80 1.29 -1.58
CA ALA A 184 4.87 2.75 -1.67
C ALA A 184 3.93 3.34 -2.74
N ARG A 185 3.58 2.55 -3.78
CA ARG A 185 2.59 2.89 -4.82
C ARG A 185 1.16 2.48 -4.45
N GLY A 186 0.92 1.95 -3.25
CA GLY A 186 -0.39 1.46 -2.82
C GLY A 186 -0.79 0.08 -3.37
N SER A 187 0.16 -0.67 -3.93
CA SER A 187 -0.12 -2.05 -4.37
C SER A 187 -0.08 -3.02 -3.19
N LYS A 188 -0.77 -4.15 -3.34
CA LYS A 188 -0.74 -5.21 -2.31
C LYS A 188 0.66 -5.77 -2.12
N ALA A 189 1.06 -5.96 -0.86
CA ALA A 189 2.29 -6.63 -0.51
C ALA A 189 2.31 -8.08 -1.01
N THR A 190 3.46 -8.54 -1.44
CA THR A 190 3.72 -9.89 -1.94
C THR A 190 4.92 -10.51 -1.22
N ILE A 191 5.23 -11.77 -1.50
CA ILE A 191 6.47 -12.43 -1.06
C ILE A 191 7.70 -11.57 -1.39
N GLN A 192 7.71 -10.95 -2.59
CA GLN A 192 8.81 -10.11 -3.03
C GLN A 192 8.88 -8.76 -2.28
N SER A 193 7.78 -8.32 -1.66
CA SER A 193 7.79 -7.15 -0.78
C SER A 193 8.55 -7.45 0.53
N ASP A 194 8.34 -8.63 1.12
CA ASP A 194 9.11 -9.07 2.30
C ASP A 194 10.59 -9.26 1.96
N ILE A 195 10.91 -9.78 0.77
CA ILE A 195 12.29 -9.92 0.27
C ILE A 195 12.96 -8.54 0.16
N TYR A 196 12.25 -7.54 -0.34
CA TYR A 196 12.76 -6.18 -0.40
C TYR A 196 13.08 -5.63 1.01
N ALA A 197 12.16 -5.79 1.95
CA ALA A 197 12.36 -5.37 3.34
C ALA A 197 13.59 -6.04 3.98
N MET A 198 13.78 -7.36 3.74
CA MET A 198 14.98 -8.08 4.19
C MET A 198 16.26 -7.54 3.53
N GLY A 199 16.20 -7.12 2.26
CA GLY A 199 17.31 -6.44 1.59
C GLY A 199 17.69 -5.11 2.25
N ILE A 200 16.70 -4.30 2.66
CA ILE A 200 16.94 -3.05 3.41
C ILE A 200 17.51 -3.35 4.82
N MET A 201 17.04 -4.40 5.49
CA MET A 201 17.59 -4.83 6.77
C MET A 201 19.05 -5.29 6.63
N LEU A 202 19.40 -6.02 5.56
CA LEU A 202 20.79 -6.39 5.25
C LEU A 202 21.67 -5.15 5.07
N PHE A 203 21.20 -4.17 4.30
CA PHE A 203 21.92 -2.90 4.13
C PHE A 203 22.20 -2.26 5.49
N GLU A 204 21.19 -2.13 6.34
CA GLU A 204 21.31 -1.52 7.65
C GLU A 204 22.26 -2.28 8.58
N MET A 205 22.23 -3.61 8.60
CA MET A 205 23.16 -4.42 9.40
C MET A 205 24.62 -4.24 8.94
N LEU A 206 24.87 -4.08 7.63
CA LEU A 206 26.19 -3.96 7.04
C LEU A 206 26.79 -2.54 7.12
N THR A 207 25.93 -1.49 7.21
CA THR A 207 26.35 -0.08 7.21
C THR A 207 26.09 0.64 8.54
N GLY A 208 25.14 0.16 9.34
CA GLY A 208 24.71 0.80 10.59
C GLY A 208 23.60 1.84 10.43
N HIS A 209 23.16 2.11 9.22
CA HIS A 209 22.09 3.06 8.94
C HIS A 209 21.18 2.62 7.79
N ILE A 210 20.03 3.25 7.67
CA ILE A 210 19.06 3.00 6.61
C ILE A 210 19.49 3.68 5.30
N PRO A 211 19.19 3.10 4.11
CA PRO A 211 19.60 3.68 2.82
C PRO A 211 18.80 4.92 2.41
N TYR A 212 17.59 5.08 2.94
CA TYR A 212 16.68 6.17 2.59
C TYR A 212 16.10 6.81 3.84
N ASP A 213 16.24 8.13 3.95
CA ASP A 213 15.73 8.93 5.07
C ASP A 213 15.17 10.27 4.57
N GLY A 214 14.33 10.94 5.36
CA GLY A 214 13.73 12.22 5.00
C GLY A 214 12.72 12.73 6.02
N ASP A 215 12.32 13.99 5.84
CA ASP A 215 11.46 14.73 6.78
C ASP A 215 10.00 14.24 6.82
N SER A 216 9.59 13.38 5.91
CA SER A 216 8.23 12.83 5.86
C SER A 216 8.19 11.41 5.32
N ALA A 217 7.17 10.65 5.73
CA ALA A 217 6.91 9.31 5.22
C ALA A 217 6.77 9.28 3.68
N VAL A 218 6.19 10.32 3.09
CA VAL A 218 6.05 10.46 1.63
C VAL A 218 7.41 10.62 0.97
N THR A 219 8.30 11.48 1.52
CA THR A 219 9.65 11.67 1.00
C THR A 219 10.46 10.38 1.03
N ILE A 220 10.37 9.62 2.13
CA ILE A 220 11.05 8.32 2.27
C ILE A 220 10.48 7.31 1.27
N ALA A 221 9.15 7.19 1.19
CA ALA A 221 8.48 6.30 0.23
C ALA A 221 8.88 6.58 -1.22
N LEU A 222 8.96 7.87 -1.62
CA LEU A 222 9.43 8.27 -2.95
C LEU A 222 10.86 7.78 -3.24
N GLN A 223 11.74 7.80 -2.26
CA GLN A 223 13.12 7.34 -2.45
C GLN A 223 13.19 5.84 -2.73
N HIS A 224 12.31 5.01 -2.13
CA HIS A 224 12.27 3.57 -2.37
C HIS A 224 12.05 3.19 -3.84
N PHE A 225 11.38 4.01 -4.64
CA PHE A 225 11.19 3.72 -6.06
C PHE A 225 11.97 4.63 -7.01
N GLN A 226 12.48 5.77 -6.56
CA GLN A 226 13.19 6.72 -7.42
C GLN A 226 14.71 6.67 -7.27
N LYS A 227 15.23 6.45 -6.04
CA LYS A 227 16.67 6.49 -5.80
C LYS A 227 17.30 5.09 -5.94
N PRO A 228 18.47 4.98 -6.58
CA PRO A 228 19.26 3.76 -6.53
C PRO A 228 19.68 3.45 -5.08
N LEU A 229 19.96 2.18 -4.81
CA LEU A 229 20.56 1.79 -3.52
C LEU A 229 21.99 2.36 -3.43
N PRO A 230 22.36 3.01 -2.32
CA PRO A 230 23.77 3.40 -2.09
C PRO A 230 24.69 2.18 -2.09
N SER A 231 25.95 2.36 -2.46
CA SER A 231 26.91 1.25 -2.46
C SER A 231 27.38 0.94 -1.04
N ILE A 232 27.18 -0.29 -0.62
CA ILE A 232 27.64 -0.78 0.68
C ILE A 232 29.18 -0.79 0.72
N LEU A 233 29.85 -1.20 -0.37
CA LEU A 233 31.30 -1.27 -0.46
C LEU A 233 31.97 0.12 -0.38
N ALA A 234 31.26 1.18 -0.76
CA ALA A 234 31.77 2.54 -0.63
C ALA A 234 31.87 2.99 0.84
N GLU A 235 31.07 2.41 1.72
CA GLU A 235 30.98 2.73 3.15
C GLU A 235 31.69 1.69 4.03
N ASN A 236 31.57 0.41 3.67
CA ASN A 236 32.14 -0.73 4.39
C ASN A 236 32.93 -1.64 3.43
N HIS A 237 34.22 -1.39 3.29
CA HIS A 237 35.11 -2.13 2.40
C HIS A 237 35.34 -3.60 2.82
N ASN A 238 34.94 -4.01 4.02
CA ASN A 238 35.08 -5.38 4.50
C ASN A 238 33.96 -6.29 3.94
N VAL A 239 32.94 -5.74 3.30
CA VAL A 239 31.82 -6.50 2.73
C VAL A 239 32.27 -7.09 1.38
N PRO A 240 32.13 -8.42 1.14
CA PRO A 240 32.39 -8.99 -0.17
C PRO A 240 31.37 -8.52 -1.22
N GLN A 241 31.82 -8.39 -2.50
CA GLN A 241 30.91 -8.01 -3.59
C GLN A 241 29.72 -8.99 -3.73
N ALA A 242 29.94 -10.28 -3.49
CA ALA A 242 28.87 -11.27 -3.53
C ALA A 242 27.76 -10.97 -2.49
N LEU A 243 28.13 -10.52 -1.28
CA LEU A 243 27.15 -10.15 -0.25
C LEU A 243 26.44 -8.83 -0.62
N GLU A 244 27.14 -7.82 -1.15
CA GLU A 244 26.50 -6.61 -1.71
C GLU A 244 25.52 -6.99 -2.84
N ASN A 245 25.86 -7.96 -3.72
CA ASN A 245 25.01 -8.42 -4.81
C ASN A 245 23.69 -9.03 -4.30
N VAL A 246 23.71 -9.74 -3.17
CA VAL A 246 22.48 -10.23 -2.54
C VAL A 246 21.58 -9.05 -2.15
N VAL A 247 22.13 -8.01 -1.56
CA VAL A 247 21.37 -6.81 -1.18
C VAL A 247 20.82 -6.08 -2.40
N ILE A 248 21.66 -5.87 -3.43
CA ILE A 248 21.27 -5.23 -4.69
C ILE A 248 20.10 -5.97 -5.33
N ARG A 249 20.16 -7.31 -5.42
CA ARG A 249 19.10 -8.12 -6.01
C ARG A 249 17.84 -8.11 -5.16
N ALA A 250 17.95 -8.25 -3.83
CA ALA A 250 16.81 -8.17 -2.94
C ALA A 250 16.09 -6.82 -3.01
N THR A 251 16.82 -5.71 -3.21
CA THR A 251 16.29 -4.34 -3.27
C THR A 251 16.05 -3.82 -4.68
N ALA A 252 16.09 -4.67 -5.70
CA ALA A 252 15.80 -4.30 -7.08
C ALA A 252 14.40 -3.66 -7.19
N LYS A 253 14.29 -2.56 -7.96
CA LYS A 253 13.04 -1.80 -8.07
C LYS A 253 11.97 -2.55 -8.86
N LYS A 254 12.38 -3.27 -9.92
CA LYS A 254 11.51 -4.12 -10.72
C LYS A 254 11.42 -5.51 -10.09
N LEU A 255 10.21 -6.06 -10.01
CA LEU A 255 9.95 -7.38 -9.41
C LEU A 255 10.68 -8.51 -10.15
N GLU A 256 10.82 -8.41 -11.46
CA GLU A 256 11.52 -9.37 -12.33
C GLU A 256 13.02 -9.50 -12.03
N ASN A 257 13.64 -8.43 -11.51
CA ASN A 257 15.06 -8.39 -11.13
C ASN A 257 15.28 -8.84 -9.68
N ARG A 258 14.20 -8.98 -8.91
CA ARG A 258 14.26 -9.36 -7.49
C ARG A 258 14.20 -10.88 -7.35
N TYR A 259 14.65 -11.42 -6.23
CA TYR A 259 14.44 -12.84 -5.91
C TYR A 259 12.96 -13.21 -5.97
N HIS A 260 12.65 -14.40 -6.51
CA HIS A 260 11.27 -14.89 -6.58
C HIS A 260 10.83 -15.59 -5.29
N SER A 261 11.78 -16.04 -4.48
CA SER A 261 11.52 -16.69 -3.20
C SER A 261 12.62 -16.43 -2.18
N THR A 262 12.26 -16.56 -0.90
CA THR A 262 13.21 -16.51 0.22
C THR A 262 14.25 -17.63 0.14
N LEU A 263 13.87 -18.80 -0.40
CA LEU A 263 14.80 -19.90 -0.59
C LEU A 263 15.90 -19.57 -1.62
N GLU A 264 15.54 -18.88 -2.71
CA GLU A 264 16.51 -18.41 -3.70
C GLU A 264 17.48 -17.40 -3.07
N MET A 265 16.96 -16.39 -2.35
CA MET A 265 17.78 -15.43 -1.62
C MET A 265 18.69 -16.08 -0.58
N SER A 266 18.19 -17.09 0.14
CA SER A 266 18.97 -17.81 1.17
C SER A 266 20.17 -18.54 0.58
N ARG A 267 20.02 -19.17 -0.60
CA ARG A 267 21.13 -19.84 -1.30
C ARG A 267 22.27 -18.89 -1.64
N ASP A 268 21.94 -17.73 -2.22
CA ASP A 268 22.92 -16.72 -2.57
C ASP A 268 23.57 -16.13 -1.30
N LEU A 269 22.78 -15.86 -0.26
CA LEU A 269 23.27 -15.34 1.02
C LEU A 269 24.30 -16.27 1.67
N VAL A 270 23.98 -17.54 1.82
CA VAL A 270 24.84 -18.52 2.49
C VAL A 270 26.17 -18.72 1.74
N THR A 271 26.15 -18.65 0.42
CA THR A 271 27.36 -18.81 -0.40
C THR A 271 28.16 -17.51 -0.57
N SER A 272 27.59 -16.37 -0.22
CA SER A 272 28.20 -15.04 -0.46
C SER A 272 29.56 -14.82 0.22
N LEU A 273 29.87 -15.54 1.30
CA LEU A 273 31.17 -15.49 2.00
C LEU A 273 32.13 -16.59 1.54
N HIS A 274 31.72 -17.46 0.62
CA HIS A 274 32.59 -18.54 0.16
C HIS A 274 33.70 -18.01 -0.77
N PRO A 275 34.95 -18.54 -0.69
CA PRO A 275 36.06 -18.08 -1.51
C PRO A 275 35.83 -18.11 -3.03
N SER A 276 34.94 -19.00 -3.53
CA SER A 276 34.57 -19.04 -4.96
C SER A 276 33.92 -17.75 -5.46
N HIS A 277 33.26 -16.99 -4.56
CA HIS A 277 32.57 -15.74 -4.86
C HIS A 277 33.41 -14.48 -4.60
N SER A 278 34.71 -14.64 -4.28
CA SER A 278 35.61 -13.52 -3.96
C SER A 278 35.89 -12.56 -5.14
N ARG A 279 35.58 -13.01 -6.38
CA ARG A 279 35.79 -12.26 -7.62
C ARG A 279 34.50 -11.96 -8.37
N ASP A 280 33.36 -12.09 -7.71
CA ASP A 280 32.07 -11.80 -8.34
C ASP A 280 32.03 -10.34 -8.81
N ALA A 281 31.54 -10.13 -10.02
CA ALA A 281 31.30 -8.79 -10.52
C ALA A 281 30.05 -8.18 -9.86
N LYS A 282 30.02 -6.86 -9.75
CA LYS A 282 28.83 -6.16 -9.26
C LYS A 282 27.65 -6.39 -10.18
N VAL A 283 26.52 -6.80 -9.58
CA VAL A 283 25.23 -6.90 -10.29
C VAL A 283 24.70 -5.51 -10.57
N VAL A 284 24.32 -5.26 -11.82
CA VAL A 284 23.73 -3.99 -12.26
C VAL A 284 22.41 -4.30 -12.98
N PHE A 285 21.34 -3.69 -12.52
CA PHE A 285 20.04 -3.76 -13.18
C PHE A 285 19.72 -2.42 -13.83
N ASP A 286 19.10 -2.46 -15.00
CA ASP A 286 18.58 -1.26 -15.67
C ASP A 286 17.19 -0.92 -15.15
N ASP A 287 17.13 -0.62 -13.84
CA ASP A 287 15.86 -0.34 -13.13
C ASP A 287 15.31 1.07 -13.39
N MET A 288 16.10 1.95 -14.06
CA MET A 288 15.79 3.38 -14.20
C MET A 288 15.21 3.78 -15.57
N THR A 289 15.04 2.85 -16.53
CA THR A 289 14.72 3.16 -17.92
C THR A 289 13.24 3.15 -18.29
N ASP A 290 12.30 3.07 -17.35
CA ASP A 290 10.86 3.20 -17.63
C ASP A 290 10.26 4.59 -17.30
N THR A 291 10.97 5.66 -17.59
CA THR A 291 10.28 6.90 -17.94
C THR A 291 9.80 6.74 -19.38
N LYS A 292 8.51 6.46 -19.59
CA LYS A 292 7.85 6.70 -20.87
C LYS A 292 8.22 8.11 -21.30
N THR A 293 9.13 8.23 -22.25
CA THR A 293 9.43 9.48 -22.92
C THR A 293 8.13 10.02 -23.48
N LEU A 294 7.71 11.19 -22.97
CA LEU A 294 6.75 12.03 -23.66
C LEU A 294 7.21 12.16 -25.12
N PRO A 295 6.30 12.11 -26.12
CA PRO A 295 6.69 12.25 -27.51
C PRO A 295 7.51 13.54 -27.67
N LYS A 296 8.74 13.38 -28.21
CA LYS A 296 9.57 14.50 -28.61
C LYS A 296 8.76 15.36 -29.56
N VAL A 297 8.41 16.57 -29.12
CA VAL A 297 7.97 17.62 -30.01
C VAL A 297 9.23 18.07 -30.74
N ASP A 298 9.29 17.80 -32.04
CA ASP A 298 10.38 18.28 -32.88
C ASP A 298 10.44 19.80 -32.83
N PRO A 299 11.63 20.41 -32.62
CA PRO A 299 11.75 21.87 -32.65
C PRO A 299 11.60 22.36 -34.08
N VAL A 300 10.66 23.28 -34.27
CA VAL A 300 10.51 24.07 -35.50
C VAL A 300 11.83 24.78 -35.81
N PRO A 301 12.37 24.75 -37.05
CA PRO A 301 13.64 25.37 -37.36
C PRO A 301 13.54 26.90 -37.36
N SER A 302 14.25 27.55 -36.45
CA SER A 302 14.53 28.98 -36.52
C SER A 302 15.69 29.26 -37.43
N ALA A 303 15.40 30.07 -38.41
CA ALA A 303 16.32 30.50 -39.47
C ALA A 303 17.59 31.19 -38.93
N THR A 304 18.65 30.80 -39.56
CA THR A 304 20.02 31.31 -39.57
C THR A 304 20.10 32.83 -39.73
N LEU A 305 20.91 33.46 -38.85
CA LEU A 305 21.68 34.65 -39.21
C LEU A 305 23.10 34.52 -38.66
N GLU A 306 24.00 34.27 -39.59
CA GLU A 306 25.45 34.35 -39.42
C GLU A 306 25.93 35.77 -39.11
N LYS A 307 26.92 35.89 -38.23
CA LYS A 307 28.13 36.73 -38.45
C LYS A 307 29.22 36.43 -37.43
N LYS A 308 30.16 35.69 -37.90
CA LYS A 308 31.58 36.00 -38.18
C LYS A 308 32.43 36.50 -37.01
N ALA A 309 33.38 35.66 -36.72
CA ALA A 309 34.55 35.82 -35.85
C ALA A 309 35.50 36.93 -36.30
N ALA A 310 36.25 37.50 -35.34
CA ALA A 310 37.70 37.58 -35.42
C ALA A 310 38.35 38.35 -34.23
N ALA A 311 39.23 37.65 -33.53
CA ALA A 311 40.56 37.99 -33.13
C ALA A 311 40.86 39.13 -32.10
N GLN A 312 41.37 38.69 -30.95
CA GLN A 312 42.38 39.38 -30.16
C GLN A 312 43.68 39.58 -30.99
N PRO A 313 44.67 40.48 -30.64
CA PRO A 313 45.32 40.55 -29.34
C PRO A 313 45.97 41.92 -28.93
N SER A 314 46.42 42.00 -27.66
CA SER A 314 47.65 42.62 -27.11
C SER A 314 47.71 44.12 -26.81
N GLU A 315 47.98 44.36 -25.50
CA GLU A 315 48.69 45.53 -24.92
C GLU A 315 50.00 45.88 -25.63
N PRO A 316 50.57 47.13 -25.47
CA PRO A 316 51.21 47.58 -24.23
C PRO A 316 51.20 49.10 -23.94
N THR A 317 51.46 49.39 -22.68
CA THR A 317 51.94 50.64 -22.02
C THR A 317 53.27 51.14 -22.61
N PRO A 318 53.88 52.32 -22.27
CA PRO A 318 53.48 53.54 -21.56
C PRO A 318 53.99 54.84 -22.23
N THR A 319 53.74 56.03 -21.68
CA THR A 319 54.78 57.10 -21.42
C THR A 319 54.18 58.49 -21.34
N GLN A 320 54.39 59.07 -20.17
CA GLN A 320 54.75 60.46 -19.77
C GLN A 320 54.45 61.67 -20.66
N SER A 321 53.91 62.72 -20.09
CA SER A 321 54.51 63.91 -19.55
C SER A 321 53.82 65.24 -19.85
N LYS A 322 53.83 66.08 -18.81
CA LYS A 322 53.93 67.54 -18.74
C LYS A 322 52.69 68.40 -18.64
N HIS A 323 52.58 68.97 -17.44
CA HIS A 323 51.99 70.25 -17.07
C HIS A 323 52.42 71.43 -17.95
N PRO A 324 51.68 72.60 -17.97
CA PRO A 324 51.62 73.48 -16.80
C PRO A 324 50.36 74.40 -16.61
N ARG A 325 50.13 74.69 -15.36
CA ARG A 325 49.78 75.95 -14.67
C ARG A 325 48.69 76.91 -15.10
N LYS A 326 47.88 77.24 -14.08
CA LYS A 326 47.34 78.51 -13.55
C LYS A 326 45.94 78.94 -14.05
N LYS A 327 45.04 79.38 -13.24
CA LYS A 327 44.78 80.00 -11.94
C LYS A 327 43.27 80.40 -11.94
N PRO A 328 42.68 81.11 -10.98
CA PRO A 328 41.82 80.56 -9.96
C PRO A 328 40.36 81.11 -9.91
N SER A 329 39.52 80.35 -9.15
CA SER A 329 38.35 80.84 -8.38
C SER A 329 37.10 81.37 -9.12
N PRO A 330 35.87 81.24 -8.66
CA PRO A 330 35.47 81.44 -7.27
C PRO A 330 34.53 80.41 -6.67
N ALA A 331 34.41 80.54 -5.36
CA ALA A 331 33.61 79.71 -4.43
C ALA A 331 32.20 79.40 -4.90
N LYS A 332 31.83 78.09 -4.88
CA LYS A 332 30.45 77.65 -4.87
C LYS A 332 30.15 76.96 -3.53
N LYS A 333 29.05 77.48 -2.92
CA LYS A 333 28.41 77.05 -1.67
C LYS A 333 28.39 75.54 -1.52
N LYS A 334 28.82 75.00 -0.37
CA LYS A 334 28.58 73.63 0.10
C LYS A 334 27.08 73.40 0.16
N LYS A 335 26.50 72.70 -0.81
CA LYS A 335 25.16 72.10 -0.69
C LYS A 335 25.29 70.97 0.32
N ASN A 336 24.46 71.03 1.35
CA ASN A 336 24.39 70.04 2.44
C ASN A 336 24.12 68.64 1.87
N LEU A 337 25.14 67.87 1.62
CA LEU A 337 25.09 66.46 1.21
C LEU A 337 24.25 65.64 2.20
N PHE A 338 24.30 66.01 3.48
CA PHE A 338 23.52 65.40 4.55
C PHE A 338 22.00 65.53 4.37
N SER A 339 21.52 66.72 3.93
CA SER A 339 20.11 66.93 3.66
C SER A 339 19.59 66.15 2.45
N THR A 340 20.44 65.90 1.44
CA THR A 340 20.10 65.11 0.26
C THR A 340 20.08 63.62 0.60
N LEU A 341 21.09 63.13 1.36
CA LEU A 341 21.14 61.75 1.88
C LEU A 341 19.93 61.44 2.80
N LEU A 342 19.58 62.36 3.69
CA LEU A 342 18.39 62.21 4.55
C LEU A 342 17.07 62.10 3.76
N LYS A 343 16.91 62.89 2.69
CA LYS A 343 15.72 62.80 1.81
C LYS A 343 15.68 61.50 1.03
N VAL A 344 16.85 60.97 0.55
CA VAL A 344 16.94 59.68 -0.12
C VAL A 344 16.61 58.55 0.87
N PHE A 345 17.15 58.60 2.09
CA PHE A 345 16.87 57.64 3.14
C PHE A 345 15.38 57.61 3.53
N LEU A 346 14.76 58.81 3.73
CA LEU A 346 13.30 58.92 3.98
C LEU A 346 12.47 58.39 2.80
N GLY A 347 12.91 58.60 1.56
CA GLY A 347 12.26 58.06 0.37
C GLY A 347 12.34 56.52 0.33
N LEU A 348 13.48 55.93 0.66
CA LEU A 348 13.64 54.48 0.73
C LEU A 348 12.81 53.86 1.87
N VAL A 349 12.75 54.51 3.04
CA VAL A 349 11.88 54.07 4.14
C VAL A 349 10.41 54.13 3.75
N PHE A 350 9.98 55.19 3.05
CA PHE A 350 8.60 55.32 2.57
C PHE A 350 8.25 54.26 1.52
N ILE A 351 9.16 53.95 0.58
CA ILE A 351 9.01 52.87 -0.38
C ILE A 351 8.97 51.52 0.36
N GLY A 352 9.82 51.29 1.38
CA GLY A 352 9.80 50.11 2.22
C GLY A 352 8.45 49.92 2.96
N ILE A 353 7.88 51.01 3.48
CA ILE A 353 6.54 50.99 4.11
C ILE A 353 5.44 50.65 3.11
N ILE A 354 5.50 51.19 1.88
CA ILE A 354 4.53 50.87 0.82
C ILE A 354 4.65 49.37 0.42
N ILE A 355 5.86 48.89 0.24
CA ILE A 355 6.10 47.45 -0.08
C ILE A 355 5.63 46.57 1.08
N PHE A 356 5.94 46.94 2.32
CA PHE A 356 5.46 46.23 3.49
C PHE A 356 3.95 46.22 3.62
N ALA A 357 3.30 47.36 3.44
CA ALA A 357 1.85 47.49 3.40
C ALA A 357 1.24 46.65 2.27
N TYR A 358 1.82 46.71 1.07
CA TYR A 358 1.40 45.87 -0.06
C TYR A 358 1.52 44.35 0.27
N LEU A 359 2.63 43.92 0.88
CA LEU A 359 2.84 42.51 1.28
C LEU A 359 1.88 42.06 2.40
N VAL A 360 1.52 42.96 3.33
CA VAL A 360 0.56 42.66 4.40
C VAL A 360 -0.86 42.59 3.87
N PHE A 361 -1.27 43.54 2.99
CA PHE A 361 -2.61 43.59 2.44
C PHE A 361 -2.87 42.60 1.29
N THR A 362 -1.83 42.07 0.65
CA THR A 362 -1.95 41.06 -0.43
C THR A 362 -1.69 39.64 0.01
N ASN A 363 -1.33 39.39 1.28
CA ASN A 363 -1.27 38.01 1.80
C ASN A 363 -2.70 37.49 1.94
N PRO A 364 -3.06 36.41 1.20
CA PRO A 364 -4.39 35.82 1.37
C PRO A 364 -4.53 35.28 2.78
N ASP A 365 -5.69 35.49 3.38
CA ASP A 365 -6.02 34.99 4.71
C ASP A 365 -5.95 33.46 4.75
N ASN A 366 -5.69 32.92 5.93
CA ASN A 366 -5.72 31.48 6.15
C ASN A 366 -7.18 31.06 6.44
N ALA A 367 -7.71 30.16 5.63
CA ALA A 367 -9.01 29.56 5.81
C ALA A 367 -8.89 28.07 6.12
N GLN A 368 -9.86 27.53 6.83
CA GLN A 368 -9.93 26.10 7.14
C GLN A 368 -10.76 25.38 6.08
N VAL A 369 -10.23 24.28 5.49
CA VAL A 369 -10.95 23.48 4.49
C VAL A 369 -12.22 22.90 5.12
N PRO A 370 -13.42 23.23 4.60
CA PRO A 370 -14.67 22.76 5.16
C PRO A 370 -14.86 21.25 4.95
N ASN A 371 -15.57 20.59 5.86
CA ASN A 371 -15.93 19.20 5.67
C ASN A 371 -17.10 19.09 4.66
N VAL A 372 -16.81 18.43 3.53
CA VAL A 372 -17.76 18.19 2.42
C VAL A 372 -17.94 16.68 2.15
N VAL A 373 -17.39 15.81 2.99
CA VAL A 373 -17.52 14.36 2.85
C VAL A 373 -18.99 13.93 2.96
N GLY A 374 -19.43 13.03 2.09
CA GLY A 374 -20.81 12.55 2.00
C GLY A 374 -21.80 13.50 1.31
N GLN A 375 -21.36 14.69 0.87
CA GLN A 375 -22.21 15.64 0.15
C GLN A 375 -22.13 15.40 -1.37
N GLU A 376 -23.19 15.78 -2.09
CA GLU A 376 -23.17 15.80 -3.56
C GLU A 376 -22.07 16.75 -4.08
N LEU A 377 -21.45 16.40 -5.20
CA LEU A 377 -20.33 17.15 -5.77
C LEU A 377 -20.64 18.66 -5.93
N SER A 378 -21.82 19.00 -6.44
CA SER A 378 -22.23 20.41 -6.64
C SER A 378 -22.32 21.20 -5.33
N THR A 379 -22.83 20.58 -4.29
CA THR A 379 -22.93 21.18 -2.94
C THR A 379 -21.54 21.35 -2.32
N ALA A 380 -20.68 20.34 -2.50
CA ALA A 380 -19.30 20.38 -2.03
C ALA A 380 -18.50 21.48 -2.71
N GLN A 381 -18.65 21.67 -4.03
CA GLN A 381 -17.99 22.72 -4.78
C GLN A 381 -18.40 24.11 -4.27
N THR A 382 -19.70 24.36 -4.15
CA THR A 382 -20.22 25.64 -3.64
C THR A 382 -19.70 25.94 -2.23
N LYS A 383 -19.58 24.91 -1.38
CA LYS A 383 -19.12 25.07 -0.01
C LYS A 383 -17.61 25.36 0.07
N LEU A 384 -16.80 24.73 -0.79
CA LEU A 384 -15.37 25.01 -0.91
C LEU A 384 -15.12 26.42 -1.43
N GLU A 385 -15.85 26.84 -2.47
CA GLU A 385 -15.74 28.18 -3.04
C GLU A 385 -16.18 29.28 -2.06
N SER A 386 -17.26 29.04 -1.30
CA SER A 386 -17.72 29.98 -0.27
C SER A 386 -16.75 30.12 0.90
N ALA A 387 -15.89 29.14 1.12
CA ALA A 387 -14.81 29.15 2.12
C ALA A 387 -13.49 29.73 1.55
N GLY A 388 -13.52 30.32 0.35
CA GLY A 388 -12.36 31.00 -0.26
C GLY A 388 -11.40 30.05 -1.01
N PHE A 389 -11.75 28.78 -1.22
CA PHE A 389 -10.91 27.81 -1.95
C PHE A 389 -11.32 27.70 -3.42
N LYS A 390 -10.39 27.22 -4.24
CA LYS A 390 -10.70 26.81 -5.62
C LYS A 390 -10.91 25.31 -5.66
N VAL A 391 -11.88 24.84 -6.44
CA VAL A 391 -12.02 23.42 -6.71
C VAL A 391 -10.94 23.02 -7.72
N GLY A 392 -10.13 22.02 -7.32
CA GLY A 392 -9.09 21.42 -8.13
C GLY A 392 -9.62 20.31 -9.03
N ASP A 393 -8.85 19.24 -9.16
CA ASP A 393 -9.26 18.07 -9.94
C ASP A 393 -10.40 17.32 -9.24
N VAL A 394 -11.43 16.95 -10.01
CA VAL A 394 -12.48 16.04 -9.56
C VAL A 394 -12.13 14.64 -10.06
N LYS A 395 -11.84 13.74 -9.11
CA LYS A 395 -11.41 12.36 -9.39
C LYS A 395 -12.49 11.39 -8.97
N GLU A 396 -12.99 10.61 -9.90
CA GLU A 396 -13.92 9.52 -9.59
C GLU A 396 -13.13 8.31 -9.06
N VAL A 397 -13.54 7.79 -7.91
CA VAL A 397 -12.92 6.65 -7.22
C VAL A 397 -14.01 5.67 -6.81
N GLU A 398 -13.75 4.37 -6.99
CA GLU A 398 -14.65 3.32 -6.52
C GLU A 398 -14.68 3.32 -4.98
N ASP A 399 -15.88 3.34 -4.40
CA ASP A 399 -16.08 3.31 -2.94
C ASP A 399 -17.38 2.59 -2.61
N ASP A 400 -17.28 1.56 -1.75
CA ASP A 400 -18.42 0.69 -1.37
C ASP A 400 -19.26 1.30 -0.24
N SER A 401 -18.75 2.30 0.45
CA SER A 401 -19.35 2.92 1.64
C SER A 401 -20.04 4.25 1.35
N VAL A 402 -19.69 4.90 0.23
CA VAL A 402 -20.22 6.20 -0.18
C VAL A 402 -21.02 6.06 -1.47
N ASP A 403 -22.25 6.55 -1.49
CA ASP A 403 -23.11 6.51 -2.66
C ASP A 403 -22.47 7.20 -3.87
N LYS A 404 -22.77 6.71 -5.07
CA LYS A 404 -22.31 7.29 -6.32
C LYS A 404 -22.64 8.78 -6.43
N GLY A 405 -21.66 9.57 -6.82
CA GLY A 405 -21.78 11.02 -6.99
C GLY A 405 -21.51 11.85 -5.73
N LYS A 406 -21.32 11.20 -4.56
CA LYS A 406 -20.99 11.87 -3.31
C LYS A 406 -19.49 11.93 -3.08
N VAL A 407 -19.05 12.96 -2.36
CA VAL A 407 -17.65 13.20 -2.03
C VAL A 407 -17.16 12.18 -0.99
N ILE A 408 -16.09 11.47 -1.33
CA ILE A 408 -15.39 10.55 -0.43
C ILE A 408 -14.42 11.31 0.46
N LYS A 409 -13.61 12.18 -0.14
CA LYS A 409 -12.58 12.97 0.54
C LYS A 409 -12.16 14.18 -0.28
N THR A 410 -11.44 15.10 0.35
CA THR A 410 -10.77 16.23 -0.32
C THR A 410 -9.26 16.16 -0.07
N ASP A 411 -8.48 16.76 -0.96
CA ASP A 411 -7.04 16.96 -0.78
C ASP A 411 -6.68 18.42 -1.11
N PRO A 412 -6.22 19.21 -0.13
CA PRO A 412 -6.07 18.93 1.30
C PRO A 412 -7.33 18.50 2.04
N THR A 413 -7.17 17.68 3.09
CA THR A 413 -8.29 17.14 3.87
C THR A 413 -9.04 18.22 4.64
N ALA A 414 -10.35 17.98 4.88
CA ALA A 414 -11.19 18.80 5.73
C ALA A 414 -10.55 19.09 7.09
N GLY A 415 -10.69 20.33 7.58
CA GLY A 415 -10.11 20.77 8.85
C GLY A 415 -8.67 21.29 8.75
N THR A 416 -7.97 21.10 7.62
CA THR A 416 -6.62 21.69 7.43
C THR A 416 -6.71 23.18 7.14
N THR A 417 -5.78 23.96 7.71
CA THR A 417 -5.67 25.40 7.42
C THR A 417 -4.81 25.62 6.19
N ARG A 418 -5.32 26.34 5.20
CA ARG A 418 -4.63 26.70 3.95
C ARG A 418 -4.90 28.16 3.60
N LYS A 419 -4.08 28.73 2.73
CA LYS A 419 -4.31 30.08 2.21
C LYS A 419 -5.54 30.09 1.32
N GLU A 420 -6.32 31.15 1.38
CA GLU A 420 -7.41 31.40 0.43
C GLU A 420 -6.88 31.37 -1.01
N GLY A 421 -7.70 30.83 -1.93
CA GLY A 421 -7.32 30.58 -3.31
C GLY A 421 -6.54 29.29 -3.56
N THR A 422 -6.22 28.49 -2.49
CA THR A 422 -5.63 27.15 -2.65
C THR A 422 -6.61 26.24 -3.39
N SER A 423 -6.10 25.44 -4.32
CA SER A 423 -6.87 24.42 -5.04
C SER A 423 -7.08 23.18 -4.17
N ILE A 424 -8.33 22.72 -4.07
CA ILE A 424 -8.73 21.53 -3.30
C ILE A 424 -9.24 20.48 -4.27
N ASP A 425 -8.54 19.36 -4.39
CA ASP A 425 -8.99 18.21 -5.18
C ASP A 425 -10.13 17.50 -4.46
N VAL A 426 -11.13 17.08 -5.24
CA VAL A 426 -12.33 16.42 -4.72
C VAL A 426 -12.41 15.01 -5.28
N TYR A 427 -12.50 14.02 -4.38
CA TYR A 427 -12.66 12.62 -4.73
C TYR A 427 -14.12 12.24 -4.58
N VAL A 428 -14.74 11.76 -5.65
CA VAL A 428 -16.17 11.46 -5.75
C VAL A 428 -16.36 9.97 -5.95
N SER A 429 -17.32 9.37 -5.26
CA SER A 429 -17.64 7.96 -5.43
C SER A 429 -18.20 7.67 -6.81
N SER A 430 -17.59 6.74 -7.53
CA SER A 430 -18.16 6.13 -8.75
C SER A 430 -19.16 5.02 -8.41
N GLY A 431 -19.32 4.69 -7.13
CA GLY A 431 -20.11 3.61 -6.59
C GLY A 431 -19.32 2.32 -6.40
N ASP A 432 -20.04 1.32 -5.87
CA ASP A 432 -19.52 -0.04 -5.63
C ASP A 432 -19.15 -0.74 -6.95
N LYS A 433 -18.04 -1.44 -6.97
CA LYS A 433 -17.57 -2.22 -8.12
C LYS A 433 -18.44 -3.45 -8.39
N GLY A 434 -19.18 -3.91 -7.38
CA GLY A 434 -19.87 -5.19 -7.42
C GLY A 434 -18.90 -6.38 -7.31
N PHE A 435 -19.39 -7.56 -7.73
CA PHE A 435 -18.63 -8.81 -7.65
C PHE A 435 -18.42 -9.44 -9.04
N THR A 436 -17.45 -10.35 -9.13
CA THR A 436 -17.17 -11.09 -10.37
C THR A 436 -18.08 -12.31 -10.46
N LEU A 437 -18.88 -12.41 -11.53
CA LEU A 437 -19.78 -13.52 -11.79
C LEU A 437 -19.01 -14.83 -11.99
N LYS A 438 -19.46 -15.87 -11.28
CA LYS A 438 -19.04 -17.25 -11.48
C LYS A 438 -19.57 -17.82 -12.79
N ASP A 439 -19.09 -18.99 -13.19
CA ASP A 439 -19.67 -19.79 -14.26
C ASP A 439 -20.81 -20.65 -13.70
N TYR A 440 -22.03 -20.35 -14.12
CA TYR A 440 -23.23 -21.10 -13.74
C TYR A 440 -23.71 -22.01 -14.87
N LYS A 441 -23.09 -21.99 -16.05
CA LYS A 441 -23.45 -22.90 -17.14
C LYS A 441 -23.26 -24.37 -16.68
N GLY A 442 -24.21 -25.22 -17.01
CA GLY A 442 -24.20 -26.62 -16.60
C GLY A 442 -24.65 -26.88 -15.14
N LYS A 443 -25.16 -25.85 -14.43
CA LYS A 443 -25.66 -25.96 -13.06
C LYS A 443 -27.18 -25.78 -13.02
N ASN A 444 -27.81 -26.31 -11.96
CA ASN A 444 -29.23 -26.07 -11.76
C ASN A 444 -29.49 -24.58 -11.44
N TYR A 445 -30.47 -23.96 -12.11
CA TYR A 445 -30.77 -22.54 -11.95
C TYR A 445 -31.20 -22.17 -10.53
N LYS A 446 -31.86 -23.06 -9.79
CA LYS A 446 -32.28 -22.81 -8.40
C LYS A 446 -31.09 -22.63 -7.48
N ASP A 447 -30.05 -23.44 -7.70
CA ASP A 447 -28.80 -23.32 -6.93
C ASP A 447 -28.04 -22.04 -7.28
N ALA A 448 -28.04 -21.67 -8.55
CA ALA A 448 -27.43 -20.41 -9.00
C ALA A 448 -28.15 -19.18 -8.44
N VAL A 449 -29.49 -19.18 -8.45
CA VAL A 449 -30.29 -18.11 -7.84
C VAL A 449 -30.00 -18.01 -6.34
N LYS A 450 -30.00 -19.16 -5.63
CA LYS A 450 -29.68 -19.20 -4.20
C LYS A 450 -28.26 -18.66 -3.91
N ASP A 451 -27.26 -19.03 -4.70
CA ASP A 451 -25.88 -18.52 -4.53
C ASP A 451 -25.84 -17.01 -4.74
N LEU A 452 -26.49 -16.49 -5.78
CA LEU A 452 -26.53 -15.06 -6.11
C LEU A 452 -27.24 -14.23 -5.04
N THR A 453 -28.39 -14.70 -4.55
CA THR A 453 -29.17 -13.98 -3.54
C THR A 453 -28.54 -14.03 -2.16
N SER A 454 -28.09 -15.22 -1.72
CA SER A 454 -27.60 -15.42 -0.35
C SER A 454 -26.15 -14.93 -0.15
N ASN A 455 -25.28 -15.07 -1.15
CA ASN A 455 -23.86 -14.80 -1.01
C ASN A 455 -23.41 -13.46 -1.64
N TYR A 456 -24.19 -12.92 -2.59
CA TYR A 456 -23.83 -11.70 -3.32
C TYR A 456 -24.86 -10.58 -3.22
N GLY A 457 -25.99 -10.81 -2.52
CA GLY A 457 -27.01 -9.79 -2.30
C GLY A 457 -27.76 -9.36 -3.58
N VAL A 458 -27.77 -10.21 -4.61
CA VAL A 458 -28.53 -9.95 -5.84
C VAL A 458 -30.01 -10.11 -5.53
N SER A 459 -30.84 -9.15 -5.91
CA SER A 459 -32.29 -9.23 -5.74
C SER A 459 -32.90 -10.18 -6.78
N GLU A 460 -33.95 -10.91 -6.42
CA GLU A 460 -34.58 -11.86 -7.36
C GLU A 460 -35.10 -11.17 -8.62
N ASP A 461 -35.56 -9.94 -8.52
CA ASP A 461 -36.02 -9.14 -9.67
C ASP A 461 -34.87 -8.75 -10.63
N GLN A 462 -33.61 -8.89 -10.21
CA GLN A 462 -32.44 -8.72 -11.06
C GLN A 462 -32.05 -10.00 -11.82
N ILE A 463 -32.72 -11.13 -11.55
CA ILE A 463 -32.46 -12.43 -12.19
C ILE A 463 -33.58 -12.75 -13.16
N ASP A 464 -33.29 -12.79 -14.45
CA ASP A 464 -34.21 -13.07 -15.54
C ASP A 464 -33.99 -14.52 -16.02
N ILE A 465 -35.03 -15.36 -15.90
CA ILE A 465 -34.99 -16.78 -16.28
C ILE A 465 -35.76 -16.96 -17.56
N GLN A 466 -35.09 -17.36 -18.62
CA GLN A 466 -35.67 -17.67 -19.93
C GLN A 466 -35.64 -19.18 -20.17
N ASN A 467 -36.80 -19.78 -20.14
CA ASN A 467 -36.99 -21.19 -20.46
C ASN A 467 -36.79 -21.45 -21.93
N VAL A 468 -36.01 -22.48 -22.25
CA VAL A 468 -35.71 -22.91 -23.62
C VAL A 468 -35.92 -24.43 -23.71
N GLU A 469 -36.67 -24.87 -24.69
CA GLU A 469 -36.82 -26.30 -24.95
C GLU A 469 -35.51 -26.90 -25.43
N ASP A 470 -34.94 -27.81 -24.64
CA ASP A 470 -33.70 -28.52 -24.96
C ASP A 470 -33.69 -29.90 -24.29
N ASP A 471 -33.83 -30.93 -25.12
CA ASP A 471 -33.88 -32.33 -24.67
C ASP A 471 -32.48 -32.93 -24.42
N SER A 472 -31.41 -32.18 -24.70
CA SER A 472 -30.02 -32.62 -24.52
C SER A 472 -29.43 -32.25 -23.18
N ALA A 473 -30.14 -31.44 -22.38
CA ALA A 473 -29.73 -30.98 -21.06
C ALA A 473 -30.77 -31.37 -20.00
N ASP A 474 -30.35 -31.48 -18.76
CA ASP A 474 -31.24 -31.78 -17.65
C ASP A 474 -32.24 -30.65 -17.40
N GLU A 475 -33.47 -31.00 -16.98
CA GLU A 475 -34.47 -29.99 -16.62
C GLU A 475 -33.97 -29.04 -15.54
N GLY A 476 -34.00 -27.75 -15.83
CA GLY A 476 -33.51 -26.72 -14.92
C GLY A 476 -32.02 -26.43 -15.05
N GLU A 477 -31.29 -27.05 -15.98
CA GLU A 477 -29.89 -26.77 -16.27
C GLU A 477 -29.74 -25.44 -16.99
N ILE A 478 -28.73 -24.63 -16.60
CA ILE A 478 -28.41 -23.36 -17.24
C ILE A 478 -27.61 -23.62 -18.51
N LEU A 479 -28.19 -23.37 -19.66
CA LEU A 479 -27.56 -23.48 -20.99
C LEU A 479 -26.60 -22.33 -21.26
N SER A 480 -26.95 -21.13 -20.81
CA SER A 480 -26.11 -19.94 -20.96
C SER A 480 -26.47 -18.86 -19.93
N GLN A 481 -25.50 -17.99 -19.63
CA GLN A 481 -25.68 -16.84 -18.76
C GLN A 481 -25.24 -15.54 -19.42
N SER A 482 -25.86 -14.42 -19.08
CA SER A 482 -25.46 -13.07 -19.48
C SER A 482 -25.71 -12.11 -18.31
N PRO A 483 -24.68 -11.37 -17.83
CA PRO A 483 -23.29 -11.35 -18.28
C PRO A 483 -22.57 -12.71 -18.12
N GLY A 484 -21.54 -12.94 -18.94
CA GLY A 484 -20.76 -14.18 -18.89
C GLY A 484 -19.86 -14.27 -17.65
N LYS A 485 -19.25 -15.46 -17.45
CA LYS A 485 -18.28 -15.66 -16.38
C LYS A 485 -17.16 -14.61 -16.39
N ASN A 486 -16.62 -14.29 -15.22
CA ASN A 486 -15.55 -13.29 -15.01
C ASN A 486 -15.94 -11.84 -15.41
N LYS A 487 -17.22 -11.56 -15.65
CA LYS A 487 -17.73 -10.19 -15.77
C LYS A 487 -18.19 -9.67 -14.43
N THR A 488 -18.00 -8.39 -14.19
CA THR A 488 -18.45 -7.72 -12.96
C THR A 488 -19.95 -7.45 -13.02
N PHE A 489 -20.63 -7.70 -11.91
CA PHE A 489 -22.04 -7.38 -11.70
C PHE A 489 -22.20 -6.61 -10.40
N ASN A 490 -22.91 -5.49 -10.44
CA ASN A 490 -23.19 -4.68 -9.27
C ASN A 490 -24.64 -4.87 -8.82
N PRO A 491 -24.92 -5.52 -7.67
CA PRO A 491 -26.28 -5.74 -7.17
C PRO A 491 -26.97 -4.45 -6.71
N LYS A 492 -26.21 -3.36 -6.44
CA LYS A 492 -26.78 -2.05 -6.10
C LYS A 492 -27.28 -1.27 -7.33
N ASP A 493 -26.90 -1.67 -8.55
CA ASP A 493 -27.44 -1.10 -9.78
C ASP A 493 -28.79 -1.78 -10.10
N SER A 494 -29.89 -1.12 -9.75
CA SER A 494 -31.25 -1.63 -9.97
C SER A 494 -31.61 -1.90 -11.45
N LYS A 495 -30.82 -1.39 -12.40
CA LYS A 495 -31.00 -1.64 -13.84
C LYS A 495 -30.21 -2.84 -14.35
N ALA A 496 -29.21 -3.29 -13.59
CA ALA A 496 -28.41 -4.45 -13.96
C ALA A 496 -29.23 -5.74 -13.78
N LYS A 497 -29.17 -6.63 -14.77
CA LYS A 497 -29.87 -7.92 -14.75
C LYS A 497 -28.94 -9.05 -15.15
N ILE A 498 -29.11 -10.20 -14.50
CA ILE A 498 -28.49 -11.47 -14.87
C ILE A 498 -29.55 -12.29 -15.59
N LYS A 499 -29.27 -12.75 -16.81
CA LYS A 499 -30.16 -13.59 -17.58
C LYS A 499 -29.61 -15.01 -17.65
N PHE A 500 -30.46 -15.99 -17.31
CA PHE A 500 -30.19 -17.40 -17.50
C PHE A 500 -31.11 -17.96 -18.57
N ARG A 501 -30.54 -18.69 -19.54
CA ARG A 501 -31.31 -19.57 -20.42
C ARG A 501 -31.29 -20.97 -19.80
N VAL A 502 -32.47 -21.48 -19.46
CA VAL A 502 -32.63 -22.70 -18.65
C VAL A 502 -33.34 -23.75 -19.50
N ALA A 503 -32.82 -24.97 -19.51
CA ALA A 503 -33.40 -26.09 -20.22
C ALA A 503 -34.75 -26.48 -19.60
N THR A 504 -35.72 -26.65 -20.44
CA THR A 504 -37.04 -27.26 -20.11
C THR A 504 -37.34 -28.39 -21.09
N PRO A 505 -37.89 -29.49 -20.62
CA PRO A 505 -38.27 -30.57 -21.53
C PRO A 505 -39.33 -30.09 -22.53
N LYS A 506 -39.23 -30.60 -23.75
CA LYS A 506 -40.19 -30.33 -24.79
C LYS A 506 -41.57 -30.83 -24.35
N THR A 507 -42.53 -29.92 -24.25
CA THR A 507 -43.91 -30.29 -23.94
C THR A 507 -44.64 -30.75 -25.19
N ILE A 508 -45.21 -31.94 -25.14
CA ILE A 508 -45.99 -32.52 -26.23
C ILE A 508 -47.45 -32.49 -25.82
N THR A 509 -48.31 -31.94 -26.68
CA THR A 509 -49.76 -32.06 -26.49
C THR A 509 -50.17 -33.49 -26.73
N MET A 510 -50.73 -34.16 -25.70
CA MET A 510 -51.20 -35.52 -25.77
C MET A 510 -52.31 -35.65 -26.83
N PRO A 511 -52.14 -36.46 -27.86
CA PRO A 511 -53.19 -36.68 -28.83
C PRO A 511 -54.33 -37.50 -28.21
N ASP A 512 -55.55 -37.24 -28.63
CA ASP A 512 -56.70 -38.09 -28.23
C ASP A 512 -56.58 -39.44 -28.96
N VAL A 513 -56.39 -40.48 -28.18
CA VAL A 513 -56.29 -41.86 -28.65
C VAL A 513 -57.50 -42.72 -28.20
N THR A 514 -58.57 -42.09 -27.66
CA THR A 514 -59.77 -42.76 -27.17
C THR A 514 -60.47 -43.46 -28.32
N GLY A 515 -60.84 -44.70 -28.14
CA GLY A 515 -61.59 -45.51 -29.14
C GLY A 515 -60.70 -46.06 -30.27
N LEU A 516 -59.40 -45.82 -30.25
CA LEU A 516 -58.45 -46.43 -31.21
C LEU A 516 -58.07 -47.84 -30.75
N THR A 517 -57.63 -48.69 -31.69
CA THR A 517 -56.96 -49.95 -31.33
C THR A 517 -55.59 -49.64 -30.70
N VAL A 518 -55.13 -50.52 -29.81
CA VAL A 518 -53.78 -50.35 -29.14
C VAL A 518 -52.69 -50.07 -30.18
N SER A 519 -52.67 -50.82 -31.26
CA SER A 519 -51.62 -50.61 -32.31
C SER A 519 -51.73 -49.22 -32.95
N THR A 520 -52.96 -48.73 -33.23
CA THR A 520 -53.12 -47.39 -33.84
C THR A 520 -52.85 -46.28 -32.80
N ALA A 521 -53.20 -46.46 -31.54
CA ALA A 521 -52.95 -45.55 -30.46
C ALA A 521 -51.41 -45.40 -30.26
N VAL A 522 -50.64 -46.49 -30.19
CA VAL A 522 -49.17 -46.49 -30.13
C VAL A 522 -48.53 -45.79 -31.31
N GLN A 523 -48.99 -46.06 -32.54
CA GLN A 523 -48.51 -45.35 -33.72
C GLN A 523 -48.78 -43.83 -33.67
N THR A 524 -49.94 -43.44 -33.17
CA THR A 524 -50.33 -42.04 -33.01
C THR A 524 -49.45 -41.33 -31.96
N LEU A 525 -49.20 -42.00 -30.86
CA LEU A 525 -48.30 -41.52 -29.81
C LEU A 525 -46.83 -41.40 -30.28
N ASN A 526 -46.32 -42.43 -30.99
CA ASN A 526 -44.99 -42.42 -31.56
C ASN A 526 -44.79 -41.30 -32.59
N ARG A 527 -45.80 -40.91 -33.37
CA ARG A 527 -45.76 -39.75 -34.28
C ARG A 527 -45.63 -38.44 -33.59
N LYS A 528 -45.92 -38.41 -32.30
CA LYS A 528 -45.80 -37.23 -31.40
C LYS A 528 -44.55 -37.33 -30.50
N ASP A 529 -43.57 -38.14 -30.89
CA ASP A 529 -42.32 -38.35 -30.15
C ASP A 529 -42.48 -38.97 -28.74
N ILE A 530 -43.65 -39.60 -28.47
CA ILE A 530 -43.87 -40.37 -27.24
C ILE A 530 -43.37 -41.79 -27.48
N SER A 531 -42.23 -42.14 -26.84
CA SER A 531 -41.65 -43.47 -26.99
C SER A 531 -42.55 -44.59 -26.46
N SER A 532 -42.58 -45.72 -27.17
CA SER A 532 -43.33 -46.92 -26.74
C SER A 532 -42.90 -47.42 -25.35
N SER A 533 -41.67 -47.08 -24.87
CA SER A 533 -41.20 -47.38 -23.52
C SER A 533 -41.93 -46.60 -22.41
N ASN A 534 -42.58 -45.51 -22.78
CA ASN A 534 -43.29 -44.61 -21.86
C ASN A 534 -44.82 -44.84 -21.89
N ILE A 535 -45.24 -45.94 -22.51
CA ILE A 535 -46.66 -46.32 -22.63
C ILE A 535 -46.91 -47.54 -21.73
N GLU A 536 -47.71 -47.38 -20.69
CA GLU A 536 -48.19 -48.45 -19.87
C GLU A 536 -49.58 -48.87 -20.33
N TYR A 537 -49.82 -50.19 -20.32
CA TYR A 537 -51.11 -50.80 -20.73
C TYR A 537 -51.85 -51.25 -19.48
N HIS A 538 -53.04 -50.78 -19.31
CA HIS A 538 -53.94 -51.24 -18.25
C HIS A 538 -55.16 -51.84 -18.88
N ASP A 539 -55.58 -53.01 -18.37
CA ASP A 539 -56.83 -53.74 -18.81
C ASP A 539 -58.05 -53.01 -18.29
#